data_dc679b9af4f8d10c5b01c4731cb0bac6
#
_entry.id   dc679b9af4f8d10c5b01c4731cb0bac6
#
_cell.length_a   1.000
_cell.length_b   1.000
_cell.length_c   1.000
_cell.angle_alpha   90.00
_cell.angle_beta   90.00
_cell.angle_gamma   90.00
#
_symmetry.space_group_name_H-M   'P 1'
#
loop_
_entity.id
_entity.type
_entity.pdbx_description
1 polymer ?
#
loop_
_entity_poly.entity_id
_entity_poly.type
_entity_poly.pdbx_seq_one_letter_code
_entity_poly.pdbx_strand_id
1 'polypeptide(L)'
;MKKKSLCLTRNIFLFILIIFNFQLSIAQEIEEEELPFDAVIQSTLKGKRYKFYGNTRFNFNQAYFSNWISGGESALTVLYGLDYNLNYSYRNGLVWDTNVLLSVGTTYISGSKFFKKADDRFEIGSLVGKQINQYWNYSGLLNFKTQLLPGYRFYTEDGIEKRDQVSQFLSPAFVQLSLGWYYKKSDNLWLNLSPISGRVLLVSEKYTDALAAGQKYFGVDAGKGTKFFFGTAISGFYRKEIMKNIFWENKYSIYVNYLEKTKNIDFEWDMNIRFKVDNKVSGNFIMHLLYDDDLISELQVRELLGLGINIDL
;
A
#
# COMPACT_ATOMS: atom_id res chain seq x y z
N MET A 1 -21.23 23.30 4.20
CA MET A 1 -20.40 22.11 4.01
C MET A 1 -19.09 22.34 3.21
N LYS A 2 -19.04 23.22 2.20
CA LYS A 2 -17.82 23.49 1.37
C LYS A 2 -16.57 24.01 2.12
N LYS A 3 -16.70 24.72 3.25
CA LYS A 3 -15.55 25.25 4.01
C LYS A 3 -14.77 24.20 4.82
N LYS A 4 -15.40 23.10 5.24
CA LYS A 4 -14.74 22.03 6.02
C LYS A 4 -13.82 21.15 5.15
N SER A 5 -14.22 20.89 3.90
CA SER A 5 -13.41 20.07 2.94
C SER A 5 -12.11 20.79 2.56
N LEU A 6 -12.16 22.11 2.33
CA LEU A 6 -10.97 22.89 1.96
C LEU A 6 -9.95 23.01 3.12
N CYS A 7 -10.41 22.98 4.36
CA CYS A 7 -9.56 23.01 5.54
C CYS A 7 -8.86 21.65 5.77
N LEU A 8 -9.55 20.55 5.49
CA LEU A 8 -9.02 19.20 5.66
C LEU A 8 -7.91 18.91 4.63
N THR A 9 -8.15 19.24 3.36
CA THR A 9 -7.13 19.05 2.30
C THR A 9 -5.88 19.91 2.54
N ARG A 10 -6.05 21.16 3.01
CA ARG A 10 -4.92 22.03 3.37
C ARG A 10 -4.12 21.48 4.56
N ASN A 11 -4.78 20.91 5.56
CA ASN A 11 -4.12 20.35 6.73
C ASN A 11 -3.42 19.02 6.40
N ILE A 12 -3.99 18.20 5.53
CA ILE A 12 -3.35 16.98 5.02
C ILE A 12 -2.09 17.33 4.21
N PHE A 13 -2.17 18.34 3.34
CA PHE A 13 -1.02 18.79 2.55
C PHE A 13 0.11 19.36 3.43
N LEU A 14 -0.24 20.14 4.46
CA LEU A 14 0.72 20.64 5.46
C LEU A 14 1.36 19.49 6.27
N PHE A 15 0.59 18.50 6.65
CA PHE A 15 1.06 17.33 7.38
C PHE A 15 2.02 16.48 6.53
N ILE A 16 1.68 16.27 5.25
CA ILE A 16 2.55 15.59 4.27
C ILE A 16 3.86 16.38 4.08
N LEU A 17 3.80 17.71 3.95
CA LEU A 17 4.97 18.56 3.80
C LEU A 17 5.88 18.52 5.05
N ILE A 18 5.30 18.48 6.24
CA ILE A 18 6.05 18.36 7.51
C ILE A 18 6.75 17.00 7.60
N ILE A 19 6.04 15.90 7.30
CA ILE A 19 6.64 14.57 7.30
C ILE A 19 7.74 14.47 6.25
N PHE A 20 7.53 15.01 5.05
CA PHE A 20 8.52 14.99 3.97
C PHE A 20 9.77 15.80 4.32
N ASN A 21 9.63 17.00 4.92
CA ASN A 21 10.76 17.81 5.38
C ASN A 21 11.50 17.15 6.55
N PHE A 22 10.78 16.52 7.48
CA PHE A 22 11.37 15.78 8.59
C PHE A 22 12.19 14.58 8.09
N GLN A 23 11.70 13.88 7.09
CA GLN A 23 12.42 12.75 6.47
C GLN A 23 13.64 13.21 5.65
N LEU A 24 13.56 14.35 4.96
CA LEU A 24 14.68 14.94 4.26
C LEU A 24 15.80 15.37 5.24
N SER A 25 15.44 15.96 6.38
CA SER A 25 16.43 16.34 7.42
C SER A 25 17.13 15.12 8.01
N ILE A 26 16.39 14.03 8.27
CA ILE A 26 16.98 12.77 8.75
C ILE A 26 17.86 12.12 7.68
N ALA A 27 17.49 12.23 6.40
CA ALA A 27 18.25 11.66 5.29
C ALA A 27 19.58 12.39 5.05
N GLN A 28 19.71 13.66 5.48
CA GLN A 28 20.97 14.44 5.40
C GLN A 28 21.98 14.07 6.49
N GLU A 29 21.56 13.48 7.62
CA GLU A 29 22.43 13.09 8.73
C GLU A 29 23.11 11.72 8.56
N ILE A 30 22.79 10.98 7.48
CA ILE A 30 23.41 9.68 7.21
C ILE A 30 24.60 9.88 6.26
N GLU A 31 25.74 10.28 6.78
CA GLU A 31 27.04 9.98 6.17
C GLU A 31 27.33 8.47 6.34
N GLU A 32 26.75 7.64 5.48
CA GLU A 32 27.33 6.32 5.22
C GLU A 32 28.61 6.54 4.41
N GLU A 33 29.74 5.95 4.83
CA GLU A 33 30.97 5.90 4.05
C GLU A 33 30.64 5.42 2.64
N GLU A 34 30.55 6.34 1.68
CA GLU A 34 30.24 6.03 0.29
C GLU A 34 31.41 5.26 -0.30
N LEU A 35 31.21 3.97 -0.55
CA LEU A 35 32.13 3.23 -1.42
C LEU A 35 32.20 3.97 -2.77
N PRO A 36 33.42 4.18 -3.33
CA PRO A 36 33.58 4.85 -4.60
C PRO A 36 32.71 4.19 -5.67
N PHE A 37 32.09 4.99 -6.54
CA PHE A 37 31.20 4.55 -7.62
C PHE A 37 31.75 3.35 -8.42
N ASP A 38 33.07 3.34 -8.69
CA ASP A 38 33.75 2.24 -9.35
C ASP A 38 33.78 0.94 -8.54
N ALA A 39 33.80 1.02 -7.21
CA ALA A 39 33.75 -0.15 -6.34
C ALA A 39 32.34 -0.76 -6.29
N VAL A 40 31.29 0.09 -6.33
CA VAL A 40 29.89 -0.35 -6.44
C VAL A 40 29.64 -1.02 -7.79
N ILE A 41 30.13 -0.45 -8.88
CA ILE A 41 30.06 -1.07 -10.23
C ILE A 41 30.85 -2.38 -10.26
N GLN A 42 32.06 -2.43 -9.73
CA GLN A 42 32.85 -3.66 -9.71
C GLN A 42 32.25 -4.75 -8.80
N SER A 43 31.67 -4.38 -7.65
CA SER A 43 30.92 -5.33 -6.81
C SER A 43 29.65 -5.84 -7.48
N THR A 44 28.95 -4.98 -8.23
CA THR A 44 27.80 -5.35 -9.05
C THR A 44 28.19 -6.20 -10.26
N LEU A 45 29.38 -6.00 -10.82
CA LEU A 45 29.91 -6.82 -11.92
C LEU A 45 30.40 -8.21 -11.49
N LYS A 46 30.79 -8.39 -10.22
CA LYS A 46 31.15 -9.70 -9.61
C LYS A 46 29.98 -10.38 -8.92
N GLY A 47 28.90 -9.66 -8.60
CA GLY A 47 27.74 -10.15 -7.87
C GLY A 47 26.62 -10.68 -8.78
N LYS A 48 25.67 -11.37 -8.20
CA LYS A 48 24.48 -11.88 -8.86
C LYS A 48 23.73 -10.73 -9.56
N ARG A 49 23.38 -10.92 -10.84
CA ARG A 49 22.61 -9.98 -11.66
C ARG A 49 21.20 -9.73 -11.13
N TYR A 50 20.75 -10.48 -10.15
CA TYR A 50 19.44 -10.35 -9.52
C TYR A 50 19.59 -10.47 -8.00
N LYS A 51 18.73 -9.77 -7.29
CA LYS A 51 18.57 -9.81 -5.83
C LYS A 51 17.11 -10.11 -5.54
N PHE A 52 16.88 -11.21 -4.82
CA PHE A 52 15.57 -11.60 -4.33
C PHE A 52 15.59 -11.47 -2.81
N TYR A 53 14.63 -10.76 -2.25
CA TYR A 53 14.49 -10.59 -0.81
C TYR A 53 13.05 -10.27 -0.47
N GLY A 54 12.67 -10.53 0.75
CA GLY A 54 11.32 -10.26 1.20
C GLY A 54 11.02 -10.84 2.55
N ASN A 55 9.74 -10.82 2.89
CA ASN A 55 9.26 -11.21 4.18
C ASN A 55 7.92 -11.93 4.07
N THR A 56 7.78 -13.03 4.81
CA THR A 56 6.51 -13.71 5.05
C THR A 56 6.10 -13.48 6.50
N ARG A 57 4.85 -13.11 6.73
CA ARG A 57 4.32 -12.76 8.06
C ARG A 57 3.08 -13.57 8.41
N PHE A 58 3.04 -14.03 9.65
CA PHE A 58 1.83 -14.57 10.30
C PHE A 58 1.60 -13.79 11.58
N ASN A 59 0.49 -13.07 11.68
CA ASN A 59 0.12 -12.30 12.86
C ASN A 59 -1.13 -12.89 13.50
N PHE A 60 -1.15 -12.93 14.83
CA PHE A 60 -2.26 -13.38 15.65
C PHE A 60 -2.60 -12.32 16.68
N ASN A 61 -3.88 -12.01 16.78
CA ASN A 61 -4.43 -11.16 17.84
C ASN A 61 -5.62 -11.88 18.46
N GLN A 62 -5.63 -12.01 19.79
CA GLN A 62 -6.72 -12.65 20.51
C GLN A 62 -7.16 -11.79 21.68
N ALA A 63 -8.48 -11.62 21.83
CA ALA A 63 -9.13 -11.19 23.05
C ALA A 63 -10.03 -12.31 23.53
N TYR A 64 -9.96 -12.66 24.82
CA TYR A 64 -10.79 -13.71 25.42
C TYR A 64 -11.47 -13.19 26.68
N PHE A 65 -12.79 -13.33 26.72
CA PHE A 65 -13.62 -12.93 27.85
C PHE A 65 -14.45 -14.13 28.31
N SER A 66 -14.45 -14.39 29.60
CA SER A 66 -15.30 -15.42 30.23
C SER A 66 -15.85 -14.84 31.53
N ASN A 67 -17.18 -14.83 31.69
CA ASN A 67 -17.86 -14.29 32.86
C ASN A 67 -17.46 -12.85 33.22
N TRP A 68 -17.15 -12.03 32.20
CA TRP A 68 -16.69 -10.66 32.35
C TRP A 68 -17.88 -9.70 32.44
N ILE A 69 -18.17 -9.18 33.65
CA ILE A 69 -19.39 -8.41 33.95
C ILE A 69 -19.43 -7.07 33.20
N SER A 70 -18.26 -6.45 32.92
CA SER A 70 -18.16 -5.15 32.26
C SER A 70 -18.44 -5.19 30.74
N GLY A 71 -18.81 -6.37 30.20
CA GLY A 71 -19.01 -6.57 28.78
C GLY A 71 -17.71 -6.83 28.02
N GLY A 72 -17.81 -7.23 26.77
CA GLY A 72 -16.70 -7.57 25.89
C GLY A 72 -17.01 -8.82 25.07
N GLU A 73 -16.48 -8.89 23.85
CA GLU A 73 -16.63 -10.05 22.97
C GLU A 73 -15.27 -10.70 22.73
N SER A 74 -15.21 -12.03 22.86
CA SER A 74 -14.02 -12.78 22.49
C SER A 74 -13.81 -12.73 20.99
N ALA A 75 -12.59 -12.42 20.56
CA ALA A 75 -12.24 -12.31 19.13
C ALA A 75 -10.87 -12.92 18.86
N LEU A 76 -10.74 -13.52 17.67
CA LEU A 76 -9.48 -14.02 17.15
C LEU A 76 -9.28 -13.46 15.74
N THR A 77 -8.17 -12.77 15.53
CA THR A 77 -7.74 -12.29 14.22
C THR A 77 -6.48 -13.01 13.78
N VAL A 78 -6.51 -13.54 12.56
CA VAL A 78 -5.36 -14.17 11.90
C VAL A 78 -5.07 -13.41 10.62
N LEU A 79 -3.80 -13.03 10.43
CA LEU A 79 -3.33 -12.31 9.24
C LEU A 79 -2.15 -13.06 8.64
N TYR A 80 -2.14 -13.18 7.34
CA TYR A 80 -1.04 -13.69 6.54
C TYR A 80 -0.60 -12.65 5.53
N GLY A 81 0.72 -12.43 5.42
CA GLY A 81 1.27 -11.45 4.50
C GLY A 81 2.55 -11.96 3.83
N LEU A 82 2.70 -11.59 2.57
CA LEU A 82 3.90 -11.74 1.75
C LEU A 82 4.30 -10.37 1.23
N ASP A 83 5.58 -10.04 1.30
CA ASP A 83 6.15 -8.86 0.64
C ASP A 83 7.51 -9.25 0.08
N TYR A 84 7.57 -9.45 -1.23
CA TYR A 84 8.76 -9.94 -1.93
C TYR A 84 9.18 -8.99 -3.02
N ASN A 85 10.50 -8.81 -3.13
CA ASN A 85 11.15 -7.95 -4.09
C ASN A 85 12.12 -8.76 -4.95
N LEU A 86 12.04 -8.56 -6.25
CA LEU A 86 12.98 -9.07 -7.24
C LEU A 86 13.61 -7.88 -7.96
N ASN A 87 14.88 -7.63 -7.69
CA ASN A 87 15.65 -6.56 -8.31
C ASN A 87 16.66 -7.15 -9.28
N TYR A 88 16.66 -6.65 -10.50
CA TYR A 88 17.57 -7.06 -11.55
C TYR A 88 18.30 -5.85 -12.11
N SER A 89 19.64 -5.95 -12.21
CA SER A 89 20.48 -4.91 -12.80
C SER A 89 21.30 -5.48 -13.94
N TYR A 90 21.27 -4.80 -15.09
CA TYR A 90 21.99 -5.20 -16.29
C TYR A 90 23.18 -4.28 -16.56
N ARG A 91 24.25 -4.83 -17.18
CA ARG A 91 25.52 -4.10 -17.44
C ARG A 91 25.37 -2.80 -18.25
N ASN A 92 24.30 -2.65 -19.02
CA ASN A 92 24.04 -1.45 -19.82
C ASN A 92 23.29 -0.36 -19.05
N GLY A 93 23.16 -0.45 -17.71
CA GLY A 93 22.41 0.48 -16.88
C GLY A 93 20.89 0.30 -16.95
N LEU A 94 20.39 -0.85 -17.39
CA LEU A 94 18.99 -1.23 -17.26
C LEU A 94 18.77 -1.78 -15.84
N VAL A 95 17.75 -1.32 -15.16
CA VAL A 95 17.26 -1.84 -13.87
C VAL A 95 15.82 -2.31 -14.02
N TRP A 96 15.48 -3.39 -13.34
CA TRP A 96 14.12 -3.90 -13.29
C TRP A 96 13.82 -4.35 -11.86
N ASP A 97 12.98 -3.59 -11.19
CA ASP A 97 12.56 -3.81 -9.81
C ASP A 97 11.10 -4.25 -9.80
N THR A 98 10.80 -5.41 -9.26
CA THR A 98 9.44 -5.94 -9.12
C THR A 98 9.15 -6.22 -7.66
N ASN A 99 8.02 -5.74 -7.17
CA ASN A 99 7.50 -6.00 -5.83
C ASN A 99 6.17 -6.73 -5.95
N VAL A 100 5.97 -7.75 -5.12
CA VAL A 100 4.70 -8.47 -4.96
C VAL A 100 4.30 -8.42 -3.50
N LEU A 101 3.15 -7.83 -3.22
CA LEU A 101 2.55 -7.77 -1.90
C LEU A 101 1.24 -8.55 -1.90
N LEU A 102 1.12 -9.46 -0.95
CA LEU A 102 -0.11 -10.17 -0.62
C LEU A 102 -0.38 -9.99 0.87
N SER A 103 -1.59 -9.63 1.23
CA SER A 103 -2.03 -9.62 2.63
C SER A 103 -3.47 -10.10 2.69
N VAL A 104 -3.73 -11.13 3.47
CA VAL A 104 -5.09 -11.65 3.71
C VAL A 104 -5.28 -11.88 5.20
N GLY A 105 -6.49 -11.62 5.69
CA GLY A 105 -6.78 -11.79 7.10
C GLY A 105 -8.26 -11.92 7.39
N THR A 106 -8.54 -12.58 8.49
CA THR A 106 -9.90 -12.79 8.96
C THR A 106 -9.99 -12.62 10.47
N THR A 107 -11.13 -12.11 10.92
CA THR A 107 -11.50 -12.03 12.34
C THR A 107 -12.74 -12.87 12.59
N TYR A 108 -12.64 -13.74 13.59
CA TYR A 108 -13.79 -14.38 14.20
C TYR A 108 -14.15 -13.66 15.49
N ILE A 109 -15.42 -13.32 15.66
CA ILE A 109 -15.98 -12.72 16.87
C ILE A 109 -16.94 -13.74 17.48
N SER A 110 -16.82 -14.01 18.77
CA SER A 110 -17.70 -14.96 19.46
C SER A 110 -19.16 -14.52 19.35
N GLY A 111 -20.04 -15.45 18.98
CA GLY A 111 -21.45 -15.14 18.71
C GLY A 111 -21.76 -14.66 17.30
N SER A 112 -20.79 -14.28 16.49
CA SER A 112 -20.98 -13.96 15.07
C SER A 112 -21.14 -15.25 14.26
N LYS A 113 -22.08 -15.24 13.31
CA LYS A 113 -22.29 -16.34 12.35
C LYS A 113 -21.18 -16.41 11.30
N PHE A 114 -20.49 -15.30 11.03
CA PHE A 114 -19.57 -15.18 9.92
C PHE A 114 -18.18 -14.74 10.36
N PHE A 115 -17.17 -15.26 9.67
CA PHE A 115 -15.84 -14.68 9.68
C PHE A 115 -15.87 -13.34 8.94
N LYS A 116 -15.26 -12.31 9.54
CA LYS A 116 -15.17 -10.96 8.96
C LYS A 116 -13.79 -10.73 8.37
N LYS A 117 -13.72 -10.15 7.19
CA LYS A 117 -12.46 -9.84 6.53
C LYS A 117 -11.72 -8.75 7.33
N ALA A 118 -10.48 -9.04 7.74
CA ALA A 118 -9.62 -8.10 8.47
C ALA A 118 -8.60 -7.43 7.55
N ASP A 119 -8.12 -8.15 6.52
CA ASP A 119 -7.22 -7.64 5.50
C ASP A 119 -7.43 -8.40 4.18
N ASP A 120 -7.19 -7.72 3.05
CA ASP A 120 -7.27 -8.34 1.73
C ASP A 120 -6.65 -7.40 0.69
N ARG A 121 -5.38 -7.60 0.39
CA ARG A 121 -4.63 -6.80 -0.59
C ARG A 121 -3.77 -7.72 -1.45
N PHE A 122 -3.81 -7.50 -2.75
CA PHE A 122 -2.88 -8.09 -3.70
C PHE A 122 -2.38 -7.01 -4.64
N GLU A 123 -1.07 -6.79 -4.62
CA GLU A 123 -0.42 -5.75 -5.40
C GLU A 123 0.81 -6.31 -6.10
N ILE A 124 0.99 -5.90 -7.36
CA ILE A 124 2.21 -6.14 -8.13
C ILE A 124 2.66 -4.80 -8.68
N GLY A 125 3.86 -4.37 -8.29
CA GLY A 125 4.55 -3.23 -8.86
C GLY A 125 5.75 -3.71 -9.65
N SER A 126 5.90 -3.27 -10.91
CA SER A 126 7.05 -3.60 -11.75
C SER A 126 7.57 -2.34 -12.41
N LEU A 127 8.80 -1.97 -12.09
CA LEU A 127 9.47 -0.78 -12.58
C LEU A 127 10.67 -1.18 -13.45
N VAL A 128 10.68 -0.73 -14.69
CA VAL A 128 11.84 -0.83 -15.58
C VAL A 128 12.45 0.57 -15.69
N GLY A 129 13.76 0.66 -15.47
CA GLY A 129 14.49 1.92 -15.51
C GLY A 129 15.74 1.84 -16.40
N LYS A 130 16.07 2.97 -17.04
CA LYS A 130 17.33 3.18 -17.76
C LYS A 130 18.14 4.25 -17.07
N GLN A 131 19.32 3.90 -16.60
CA GLN A 131 20.20 4.80 -15.84
C GLN A 131 20.58 6.04 -16.65
N ILE A 132 20.44 7.21 -16.00
CA ILE A 132 20.86 8.53 -16.46
C ILE A 132 22.18 8.89 -15.79
N ASN A 133 22.25 8.71 -14.46
CA ASN A 133 23.44 8.91 -13.64
C ASN A 133 23.41 7.96 -12.42
N GLN A 134 24.26 8.19 -11.42
CA GLN A 134 24.41 7.30 -10.25
C GLN A 134 23.09 6.94 -9.56
N TYR A 135 22.15 7.88 -9.44
CA TYR A 135 20.91 7.70 -8.68
C TYR A 135 19.64 7.80 -9.53
N TRP A 136 19.71 8.48 -10.68
CA TRP A 136 18.54 8.76 -11.51
C TRP A 136 18.43 7.83 -12.71
N ASN A 137 17.21 7.40 -12.97
CA ASN A 137 16.84 6.58 -14.12
C ASN A 137 15.62 7.17 -14.82
N TYR A 138 15.51 7.06 -16.15
CA TYR A 138 14.21 7.06 -16.81
C TYR A 138 13.43 5.84 -16.36
N SER A 139 12.13 5.94 -16.15
CA SER A 139 11.33 4.83 -15.65
C SER A 139 10.02 4.63 -16.39
N GLY A 140 9.66 3.35 -16.55
CA GLY A 140 8.31 2.88 -16.83
C GLY A 140 7.84 2.01 -15.67
N LEU A 141 6.68 2.33 -15.10
CA LEU A 141 6.09 1.62 -13.97
C LEU A 141 4.75 1.01 -14.39
N LEU A 142 4.59 -0.29 -14.15
CA LEU A 142 3.32 -0.99 -14.14
C LEU A 142 2.95 -1.26 -12.68
N ASN A 143 1.77 -0.86 -12.26
CA ASN A 143 1.23 -1.22 -10.95
C ASN A 143 -0.15 -1.84 -11.12
N PHE A 144 -0.38 -2.95 -10.44
CA PHE A 144 -1.65 -3.66 -10.37
C PHE A 144 -2.03 -3.83 -8.91
N LYS A 145 -3.27 -3.45 -8.56
CA LYS A 145 -3.82 -3.61 -7.21
C LYS A 145 -5.22 -4.21 -7.28
N THR A 146 -5.49 -5.19 -6.43
CA THR A 146 -6.84 -5.75 -6.25
C THR A 146 -6.96 -6.39 -4.88
N GLN A 147 -8.13 -6.95 -4.60
CA GLN A 147 -8.42 -7.86 -3.50
C GLN A 147 -8.66 -9.28 -4.03
N LEU A 148 -8.41 -10.30 -3.20
CA LEU A 148 -8.58 -11.70 -3.59
C LEU A 148 -9.90 -12.29 -3.12
N LEU A 149 -10.36 -11.88 -1.92
CA LEU A 149 -11.51 -12.47 -1.24
C LEU A 149 -12.76 -11.61 -1.45
N PRO A 150 -13.96 -12.22 -1.44
CA PRO A 150 -15.19 -11.44 -1.44
C PRO A 150 -15.29 -10.60 -0.15
N GLY A 151 -15.73 -9.34 -0.32
CA GLY A 151 -16.07 -8.45 0.78
C GLY A 151 -17.57 -8.45 1.04
N TYR A 152 -17.96 -8.30 2.30
CA TYR A 152 -19.35 -8.34 2.72
C TYR A 152 -19.69 -7.16 3.63
N ARG A 153 -20.90 -6.64 3.46
CA ARG A 153 -21.57 -5.76 4.42
C ARG A 153 -22.42 -6.64 5.32
N PHE A 154 -22.21 -6.56 6.64
CA PHE A 154 -22.97 -7.33 7.62
C PHE A 154 -24.09 -6.45 8.20
N TYR A 155 -25.24 -7.05 8.46
CA TYR A 155 -26.39 -6.41 9.10
C TYR A 155 -27.21 -7.44 9.84
N THR A 156 -28.07 -6.97 10.76
CA THR A 156 -28.99 -7.82 11.51
C THR A 156 -30.40 -7.52 11.07
N GLU A 157 -31.15 -8.55 10.72
CA GLU A 157 -32.56 -8.49 10.37
C GLU A 157 -33.30 -9.61 11.11
N ASP A 158 -34.34 -9.24 11.83
CA ASP A 158 -35.12 -10.16 12.70
C ASP A 158 -34.25 -10.92 13.72
N GLY A 159 -33.22 -10.27 14.28
CA GLY A 159 -32.28 -10.88 15.21
C GLY A 159 -31.29 -11.84 14.60
N ILE A 160 -31.29 -12.02 13.27
CA ILE A 160 -30.38 -12.91 12.54
C ILE A 160 -29.34 -12.10 11.80
N GLU A 161 -28.05 -12.43 12.00
CA GLU A 161 -26.95 -11.83 11.24
C GLU A 161 -27.00 -12.29 9.78
N LYS A 162 -27.09 -11.31 8.87
CA LYS A 162 -27.10 -11.48 7.41
C LYS A 162 -25.91 -10.73 6.80
N ARG A 163 -25.63 -11.00 5.53
CA ARG A 163 -24.56 -10.31 4.79
C ARG A 163 -24.87 -10.17 3.31
N ASP A 164 -24.49 -9.00 2.74
CA ASP A 164 -24.51 -8.74 1.30
C ASP A 164 -23.09 -8.61 0.77
N GLN A 165 -22.85 -9.25 -0.38
CA GLN A 165 -21.55 -9.14 -1.04
C GLN A 165 -21.40 -7.76 -1.68
N VAL A 166 -20.34 -7.03 -1.27
CA VAL A 166 -20.04 -5.69 -1.76
C VAL A 166 -18.75 -5.62 -2.59
N SER A 167 -17.94 -6.66 -2.65
CA SER A 167 -16.74 -6.70 -3.48
C SER A 167 -16.31 -8.14 -3.75
N GLN A 168 -15.43 -8.32 -4.73
CA GLN A 168 -14.87 -9.62 -5.10
C GLN A 168 -13.52 -9.44 -5.83
N PHE A 169 -12.87 -10.54 -6.20
CA PHE A 169 -11.66 -10.49 -7.03
C PHE A 169 -11.89 -9.65 -8.29
N LEU A 170 -10.97 -8.75 -8.60
CA LEU A 170 -11.04 -7.74 -9.67
C LEU A 170 -12.20 -6.73 -9.55
N SER A 171 -12.83 -6.62 -8.38
CA SER A 171 -13.91 -5.64 -8.14
C SER A 171 -13.85 -5.05 -6.73
N PRO A 172 -13.08 -3.94 -6.54
CA PRO A 172 -12.32 -3.17 -7.53
C PRO A 172 -10.95 -3.77 -7.87
N ALA A 173 -10.43 -3.43 -9.06
CA ALA A 173 -9.03 -3.60 -9.41
C ALA A 173 -8.50 -2.35 -10.12
N PHE A 174 -7.23 -2.02 -9.89
CA PHE A 174 -6.53 -0.89 -10.50
C PHE A 174 -5.36 -1.40 -11.32
N VAL A 175 -5.26 -0.93 -12.55
CA VAL A 175 -4.09 -1.11 -13.42
C VAL A 175 -3.55 0.28 -13.75
N GLN A 176 -2.29 0.55 -13.43
CA GLN A 176 -1.65 1.83 -13.68
C GLN A 176 -0.38 1.63 -14.50
N LEU A 177 -0.24 2.43 -15.56
CA LEU A 177 0.99 2.56 -16.34
C LEU A 177 1.50 3.98 -16.22
N SER A 178 2.78 4.15 -15.94
CA SER A 178 3.37 5.45 -15.68
C SER A 178 4.75 5.56 -16.30
N LEU A 179 5.08 6.76 -16.81
CA LEU A 179 6.37 7.10 -17.37
C LEU A 179 6.95 8.31 -16.65
N GLY A 180 8.26 8.26 -16.33
CA GLY A 180 8.88 9.34 -15.60
C GLY A 180 10.33 9.10 -15.21
N TRP A 181 10.68 9.51 -13.99
CA TRP A 181 12.02 9.42 -13.44
C TRP A 181 12.01 8.67 -12.12
N TYR A 182 12.98 7.81 -11.96
CA TYR A 182 13.17 7.00 -10.76
C TYR A 182 14.51 7.36 -10.11
N TYR A 183 14.44 7.94 -8.92
CA TYR A 183 15.57 8.16 -8.03
C TYR A 183 15.71 6.96 -7.10
N LYS A 184 16.86 6.31 -7.09
CA LYS A 184 17.16 5.18 -6.20
C LYS A 184 18.53 5.39 -5.58
N LYS A 185 18.57 5.80 -4.31
CA LYS A 185 19.81 5.89 -3.54
C LYS A 185 20.23 4.51 -3.04
N SER A 186 19.25 3.71 -2.59
CA SER A 186 19.43 2.33 -2.10
C SER A 186 18.11 1.56 -2.17
N ASP A 187 18.11 0.28 -1.75
CA ASP A 187 16.87 -0.50 -1.58
C ASP A 187 16.01 0.06 -0.42
N ASN A 188 16.58 0.91 0.45
CA ASN A 188 15.89 1.53 1.57
C ASN A 188 15.38 2.95 1.27
N LEU A 189 15.79 3.56 0.17
CA LEU A 189 15.35 4.92 -0.21
C LEU A 189 15.23 5.04 -1.71
N TRP A 190 14.00 5.22 -2.18
CA TRP A 190 13.73 5.52 -3.57
C TRP A 190 12.48 6.41 -3.74
N LEU A 191 12.42 7.10 -4.87
CA LEU A 191 11.32 7.98 -5.27
C LEU A 191 11.07 7.82 -6.77
N ASN A 192 9.83 7.63 -7.18
CA ASN A 192 9.40 7.62 -8.58
C ASN A 192 8.48 8.81 -8.86
N LEU A 193 8.85 9.63 -9.84
CA LEU A 193 8.13 10.81 -10.28
C LEU A 193 7.61 10.53 -11.69
N SER A 194 6.32 10.37 -11.86
CA SER A 194 5.69 10.00 -13.14
C SER A 194 4.69 11.06 -13.58
N PRO A 195 5.11 12.08 -14.35
CA PRO A 195 4.21 13.12 -14.84
C PRO A 195 3.19 12.60 -15.88
N ILE A 196 3.45 11.45 -16.46
CA ILE A 196 2.55 10.78 -17.39
C ILE A 196 2.12 9.46 -16.77
N SER A 197 0.87 9.38 -16.32
CA SER A 197 0.31 8.20 -15.69
C SER A 197 -1.13 7.96 -16.12
N GLY A 198 -1.39 6.80 -16.77
CA GLY A 198 -2.72 6.30 -17.05
C GLY A 198 -3.12 5.24 -16.00
N ARG A 199 -4.32 5.34 -15.44
CA ARG A 199 -4.90 4.37 -14.50
C ARG A 199 -6.25 3.89 -15.01
N VAL A 200 -6.51 2.60 -14.95
CA VAL A 200 -7.82 2.00 -15.22
C VAL A 200 -8.33 1.37 -13.94
N LEU A 201 -9.53 1.73 -13.55
CA LEU A 201 -10.29 1.09 -12.49
C LEU A 201 -11.27 0.11 -13.11
N LEU A 202 -11.28 -1.12 -12.61
CA LEU A 202 -12.16 -2.21 -13.03
C LEU A 202 -13.14 -2.54 -11.91
N VAL A 203 -14.40 -2.67 -12.25
CA VAL A 203 -15.48 -3.12 -11.35
C VAL A 203 -16.40 -4.04 -12.14
N SER A 204 -16.84 -5.15 -11.55
CA SER A 204 -17.81 -6.03 -12.20
C SER A 204 -19.16 -5.32 -12.42
N GLU A 205 -19.71 -5.40 -13.62
CA GLU A 205 -21.00 -4.81 -13.99
C GLU A 205 -22.14 -5.29 -13.07
N LYS A 206 -22.02 -6.48 -12.49
CA LYS A 206 -22.94 -6.97 -11.43
C LYS A 206 -23.24 -5.92 -10.35
N TYR A 207 -22.26 -5.06 -10.03
CA TYR A 207 -22.41 -4.03 -8.98
C TYR A 207 -22.86 -2.69 -9.53
N THR A 208 -22.73 -2.45 -10.82
CA THR A 208 -23.09 -1.17 -11.46
C THR A 208 -24.41 -1.21 -12.21
N ASP A 209 -24.84 -2.39 -12.69
CA ASP A 209 -26.09 -2.53 -13.44
C ASP A 209 -27.36 -2.22 -12.63
N ALA A 210 -27.31 -2.50 -11.33
CA ALA A 210 -28.44 -2.23 -10.43
C ALA A 210 -28.49 -0.76 -9.92
N LEU A 211 -27.52 0.08 -10.30
CA LEU A 211 -27.45 1.47 -9.86
C LEU A 211 -28.38 2.36 -10.68
N ALA A 212 -28.97 3.35 -10.01
CA ALA A 212 -29.71 4.40 -10.72
C ALA A 212 -28.75 5.30 -11.51
N ALA A 213 -29.25 5.92 -12.57
CA ALA A 213 -28.49 6.85 -13.38
C ALA A 213 -27.85 7.97 -12.52
N GLY A 214 -26.55 8.21 -12.70
CA GLY A 214 -25.76 9.16 -11.94
C GLY A 214 -25.17 8.64 -10.63
N GLN A 215 -25.50 7.42 -10.21
CA GLN A 215 -24.83 6.76 -9.09
C GLN A 215 -23.51 6.11 -9.56
N LYS A 216 -22.58 5.93 -8.63
CA LYS A 216 -21.29 5.30 -8.87
C LYS A 216 -21.02 4.20 -7.85
N TYR A 217 -20.27 3.19 -8.27
CA TYR A 217 -19.77 2.12 -7.41
C TYR A 217 -18.24 2.06 -7.53
N PHE A 218 -17.52 2.28 -6.44
CA PHE A 218 -16.06 2.50 -6.45
C PHE A 218 -15.61 3.54 -7.49
N GLY A 219 -16.41 4.60 -7.74
CA GLY A 219 -16.09 5.63 -8.73
C GLY A 219 -16.50 5.29 -10.17
N VAL A 220 -16.92 4.06 -10.49
CA VAL A 220 -17.42 3.65 -11.81
C VAL A 220 -18.91 3.97 -11.93
N ASP A 221 -19.31 4.58 -13.03
CA ASP A 221 -20.71 4.98 -13.29
C ASP A 221 -21.63 3.76 -13.46
N ALA A 222 -22.93 3.96 -13.18
CA ALA A 222 -23.98 2.98 -13.43
C ALA A 222 -23.90 2.36 -14.83
N GLY A 223 -24.00 1.02 -14.93
CA GLY A 223 -23.96 0.26 -16.18
C GLY A 223 -22.58 0.23 -16.87
N LYS A 224 -21.50 0.62 -16.18
CA LYS A 224 -20.14 0.53 -16.71
C LYS A 224 -19.28 -0.40 -15.86
N GLY A 225 -18.34 -1.10 -16.51
CA GLY A 225 -17.35 -1.97 -15.84
C GLY A 225 -15.99 -1.32 -15.59
N THR A 226 -15.76 -0.12 -16.15
CA THR A 226 -14.44 0.51 -16.13
C THR A 226 -14.51 2.02 -16.01
N LYS A 227 -13.46 2.62 -15.42
CA LYS A 227 -13.20 4.06 -15.46
C LYS A 227 -11.71 4.30 -15.74
N PHE A 228 -11.42 5.24 -16.63
CA PHE A 228 -10.07 5.64 -16.99
C PHE A 228 -9.71 6.98 -16.36
N PHE A 229 -8.48 7.08 -15.88
CA PHE A 229 -7.87 8.28 -15.32
C PHE A 229 -6.56 8.56 -16.04
N PHE A 230 -6.23 9.83 -16.21
CA PHE A 230 -4.95 10.27 -16.74
C PHE A 230 -4.39 11.41 -15.90
N GLY A 231 -3.12 11.32 -15.52
CA GLY A 231 -2.58 12.29 -14.58
C GLY A 231 -1.10 12.13 -14.26
N THR A 232 -0.72 12.63 -13.08
CA THR A 232 0.60 12.48 -12.49
C THR A 232 0.52 11.49 -11.33
N ALA A 233 1.56 10.65 -11.22
CA ALA A 233 1.76 9.78 -10.07
C ALA A 233 3.13 10.04 -9.42
N ILE A 234 3.17 10.04 -8.09
CA ILE A 234 4.39 10.10 -7.30
C ILE A 234 4.34 8.94 -6.33
N SER A 235 5.40 8.15 -6.25
CA SER A 235 5.52 7.10 -5.25
C SER A 235 6.91 7.06 -4.65
N GLY A 236 7.02 6.69 -3.39
CA GLY A 236 8.29 6.66 -2.69
C GLY A 236 8.30 5.63 -1.58
N PHE A 237 9.49 5.21 -1.22
CA PHE A 237 9.76 4.27 -0.14
C PHE A 237 10.92 4.76 0.70
N TYR A 238 10.77 4.60 1.99
CA TYR A 238 11.83 4.87 2.97
C TYR A 238 11.79 3.85 4.09
N ARG A 239 12.94 3.25 4.38
CA ARG A 239 13.14 2.33 5.50
C ARG A 239 14.37 2.71 6.28
N LYS A 240 14.26 2.68 7.61
CA LYS A 240 15.37 2.92 8.54
C LYS A 240 15.22 2.05 9.79
N GLU A 241 16.34 1.58 10.32
CA GLU A 241 16.43 1.09 11.69
C GLU A 241 16.54 2.31 12.62
N ILE A 242 15.44 2.65 13.31
CA ILE A 242 15.36 3.84 14.17
C ILE A 242 15.91 3.59 15.58
N MET A 243 15.89 2.33 16.01
CA MET A 243 16.50 1.83 17.26
C MET A 243 16.92 0.38 17.03
N LYS A 244 17.81 -0.15 17.86
CA LYS A 244 18.22 -1.58 17.78
C LYS A 244 16.99 -2.49 17.71
N ASN A 245 16.91 -3.26 16.62
CA ASN A 245 15.81 -4.18 16.31
C ASN A 245 14.44 -3.52 16.04
N ILE A 246 14.39 -2.18 15.86
CA ILE A 246 13.15 -1.48 15.50
C ILE A 246 13.32 -0.84 14.12
N PHE A 247 12.56 -1.34 13.16
CA PHE A 247 12.58 -0.88 11.77
C PHE A 247 11.32 -0.09 11.48
N TRP A 248 11.49 1.08 10.88
CA TRP A 248 10.42 1.94 10.40
C TRP A 248 10.43 1.98 8.88
N GLU A 249 9.35 1.51 8.26
CA GLU A 249 9.16 1.44 6.82
C GLU A 249 7.98 2.32 6.43
N ASN A 250 8.12 3.05 5.32
CA ASN A 250 7.08 3.92 4.79
C ASN A 250 7.02 3.79 3.27
N LYS A 251 5.82 3.67 2.74
CA LYS A 251 5.54 3.71 1.32
C LYS A 251 4.46 4.76 1.07
N TYR A 252 4.70 5.65 0.15
CA TYR A 252 3.79 6.73 -0.21
C TYR A 252 3.38 6.60 -1.67
N SER A 253 2.13 6.92 -1.94
CA SER A 253 1.61 7.06 -3.29
C SER A 253 0.69 8.26 -3.37
N ILE A 254 0.91 9.12 -4.34
CA ILE A 254 0.10 10.30 -4.65
C ILE A 254 -0.32 10.19 -6.10
N TYR A 255 -1.59 10.48 -6.39
CA TYR A 255 -2.10 10.57 -7.74
C TYR A 255 -2.94 11.82 -7.91
N VAL A 256 -2.73 12.53 -9.03
CA VAL A 256 -3.51 13.71 -9.42
C VAL A 256 -4.11 13.45 -10.79
N ASN A 257 -5.44 13.40 -10.86
CA ASN A 257 -6.17 13.19 -12.11
C ASN A 257 -6.31 14.50 -12.88
N TYR A 258 -5.88 14.54 -14.15
CA TYR A 258 -6.01 15.71 -15.02
C TYR A 258 -7.39 15.82 -15.69
N LEU A 259 -8.12 14.72 -15.81
CA LEU A 259 -9.39 14.67 -16.53
C LEU A 259 -10.58 15.14 -15.67
N GLU A 260 -10.51 14.92 -14.38
CA GLU A 260 -11.57 15.27 -13.45
C GLU A 260 -10.98 15.83 -12.15
N LYS A 261 -11.57 16.93 -11.64
CA LYS A 261 -11.28 17.47 -10.29
C LYS A 261 -9.77 17.55 -9.95
N THR A 262 -8.97 18.17 -10.78
CA THR A 262 -7.50 18.29 -10.62
C THR A 262 -7.03 18.83 -9.27
N LYS A 263 -7.94 19.40 -8.46
CA LYS A 263 -7.67 19.86 -7.08
C LYS A 263 -7.75 18.74 -6.04
N ASN A 264 -8.30 17.59 -6.40
CA ASN A 264 -8.38 16.44 -5.54
C ASN A 264 -7.14 15.59 -5.76
N ILE A 265 -6.50 15.25 -4.67
CA ILE A 265 -5.27 14.47 -4.66
C ILE A 265 -5.58 13.16 -3.96
N ASP A 266 -5.47 12.05 -4.69
CA ASP A 266 -5.47 10.73 -4.06
C ASP A 266 -4.16 10.55 -3.32
N PHE A 267 -4.24 10.08 -2.10
CA PHE A 267 -3.10 9.86 -1.23
C PHE A 267 -3.21 8.52 -0.54
N GLU A 268 -2.13 7.77 -0.58
CA GLU A 268 -1.99 6.51 0.14
C GLU A 268 -0.66 6.49 0.90
N TRP A 269 -0.71 6.11 2.16
CA TRP A 269 0.46 5.95 3.00
C TRP A 269 0.38 4.64 3.77
N ASP A 270 1.34 3.77 3.51
CA ASP A 270 1.58 2.56 4.27
C ASP A 270 2.77 2.79 5.20
N MET A 271 2.57 2.61 6.50
CA MET A 271 3.61 2.63 7.51
C MET A 271 3.65 1.28 8.22
N ASN A 272 4.85 0.75 8.42
CA ASN A 272 5.08 -0.45 9.23
C ASN A 272 6.22 -0.19 10.20
N ILE A 273 5.95 -0.33 11.50
CA ILE A 273 6.97 -0.36 12.53
C ILE A 273 7.11 -1.80 13.00
N ARG A 274 8.27 -2.39 12.74
CA ARG A 274 8.57 -3.77 13.10
C ARG A 274 9.53 -3.81 14.28
N PHE A 275 9.14 -4.48 15.34
CA PHE A 275 9.90 -4.70 16.56
C PHE A 275 10.42 -6.14 16.56
N LYS A 276 11.66 -6.39 16.19
CA LYS A 276 12.26 -7.73 16.18
C LYS A 276 12.56 -8.17 17.62
N VAL A 277 11.90 -9.23 18.08
CA VAL A 277 12.20 -9.90 19.34
C VAL A 277 13.39 -10.84 19.14
N ASP A 278 13.33 -11.63 18.06
CA ASP A 278 14.41 -12.50 17.60
C ASP A 278 14.38 -12.61 16.06
N ASN A 279 15.06 -13.63 15.49
CA ASN A 279 15.11 -13.83 14.03
C ASN A 279 13.77 -14.26 13.41
N LYS A 280 12.79 -14.69 14.18
CA LYS A 280 11.51 -15.20 13.71
C LYS A 280 10.31 -14.47 14.30
N VAL A 281 10.41 -14.03 15.56
CA VAL A 281 9.31 -13.39 16.27
C VAL A 281 9.45 -11.89 16.23
N SER A 282 8.39 -11.20 15.84
CA SER A 282 8.34 -9.73 15.90
C SER A 282 6.93 -9.23 16.23
N GLY A 283 6.88 -8.04 16.84
CA GLY A 283 5.70 -7.20 16.85
C GLY A 283 5.64 -6.36 15.58
N ASN A 284 4.45 -6.11 15.07
CA ASN A 284 4.25 -5.22 13.92
C ASN A 284 3.13 -4.23 14.26
N PHE A 285 3.41 -2.95 14.07
CA PHE A 285 2.42 -1.90 14.02
C PHE A 285 2.31 -1.43 12.58
N ILE A 286 1.17 -1.69 11.95
CA ILE A 286 0.89 -1.36 10.56
C ILE A 286 -0.19 -0.31 10.54
N MET A 287 0.04 0.81 9.85
CA MET A 287 -0.94 1.84 9.60
C MET A 287 -1.05 2.07 8.09
N HIS A 288 -2.27 2.07 7.59
CA HIS A 288 -2.59 2.37 6.20
C HIS A 288 -3.60 3.50 6.16
N LEU A 289 -3.23 4.60 5.55
CA LEU A 289 -4.09 5.74 5.28
C LEU A 289 -4.37 5.81 3.78
N LEU A 290 -5.64 5.94 3.43
CA LEU A 290 -6.08 6.09 2.05
C LEU A 290 -7.10 7.23 1.95
N TYR A 291 -6.85 8.18 1.07
CA TYR A 291 -7.80 9.19 0.64
C TYR A 291 -7.92 9.14 -0.88
N ASP A 292 -9.10 8.84 -1.36
CA ASP A 292 -9.46 8.82 -2.78
C ASP A 292 -10.93 9.25 -2.86
N ASP A 293 -11.19 10.47 -3.37
CA ASP A 293 -12.54 11.04 -3.38
C ASP A 293 -13.43 10.46 -4.48
N ASP A 294 -12.86 9.72 -5.42
CA ASP A 294 -13.62 8.92 -6.39
C ASP A 294 -14.21 7.66 -5.75
N LEU A 295 -13.57 7.13 -4.70
CA LEU A 295 -14.05 5.98 -3.92
C LEU A 295 -14.97 6.44 -2.78
N ILE A 296 -14.44 7.27 -1.89
CA ILE A 296 -15.14 7.86 -0.75
C ILE A 296 -14.47 9.17 -0.35
N SER A 297 -15.26 10.24 -0.18
CA SER A 297 -14.74 11.58 0.16
C SER A 297 -14.29 11.71 1.63
N GLU A 298 -13.82 10.63 2.23
CA GLU A 298 -13.35 10.58 3.62
C GLU A 298 -12.01 9.87 3.70
N LEU A 299 -11.17 10.27 4.68
CA LEU A 299 -9.92 9.57 4.95
C LEU A 299 -10.24 8.19 5.53
N GLN A 300 -9.77 7.15 4.86
CA GLN A 300 -9.84 5.78 5.32
C GLN A 300 -8.59 5.45 6.14
N VAL A 301 -8.77 4.89 7.33
CA VAL A 301 -7.70 4.53 8.24
C VAL A 301 -7.83 3.06 8.58
N ARG A 302 -6.73 2.33 8.41
CA ARG A 302 -6.61 0.96 8.90
C ARG A 302 -5.38 0.85 9.78
N GLU A 303 -5.55 0.37 10.98
CA GLU A 303 -4.49 0.16 11.95
C GLU A 303 -4.50 -1.30 12.41
N LEU A 304 -3.34 -1.91 12.48
CA LEU A 304 -3.15 -3.27 12.96
C LEU A 304 -1.91 -3.31 13.86
N LEU A 305 -2.10 -3.77 15.08
CA LEU A 305 -1.01 -4.06 16.02
C LEU A 305 -1.07 -5.55 16.37
N GLY A 306 0.02 -6.27 16.22
CA GLY A 306 0.03 -7.69 16.49
C GLY A 306 1.41 -8.27 16.73
N LEU A 307 1.43 -9.40 17.41
CA LEU A 307 2.61 -10.26 17.50
C LEU A 307 2.55 -11.30 16.39
N GLY A 308 3.68 -11.61 15.79
CA GLY A 308 3.71 -12.54 14.69
C GLY A 308 5.04 -13.23 14.47
N ILE A 309 4.99 -14.25 13.63
CA ILE A 309 6.15 -14.92 13.09
C ILE A 309 6.49 -14.26 11.75
N ASN A 310 7.74 -13.84 11.62
CA ASN A 310 8.27 -13.25 10.39
C ASN A 310 9.42 -14.12 9.89
N ILE A 311 9.40 -14.43 8.60
CA ILE A 311 10.46 -15.18 7.92
C ILE A 311 11.02 -14.23 6.86
N ASP A 312 12.22 -13.71 7.11
CA ASP A 312 12.97 -12.89 6.16
C ASP A 312 13.77 -13.80 5.21
N LEU A 313 13.78 -13.49 3.88
CA LEU A 313 14.57 -14.15 2.84
C LEU A 313 15.62 -13.21 2.27
#